data_e1592fc7031adaefff59396592ccde83
#
_entry.id   e1592fc7031adaefff59396592ccde83
#
_cell.length_a   1.000
_cell.length_b   1.000
_cell.length_c   1.000
_cell.angle_alpha   90.00
_cell.angle_beta   90.00
_cell.angle_gamma   90.00
#
_symmetry.space_group_name_H-M   'P 1'
#
loop_
_entity.id
_entity.type
_entity.pdbx_description
1 polymer ?
#
loop_
_entity_poly.entity_id
_entity_poly.type
_entity_poly.pdbx_seq_one_letter_code
_entity_poly.pdbx_strand_id
1 'polypeptide(L)'
;MMKFILDIVSTPAILVALIAILGLVLQKKKLPDIIKGGIKTFVGFLVVSGGAGIVQNSLNPFGTMFEHAFHLSGVVPNNEAIVAVALTTYGSATAMIMFAGMVFNILIARFTRFKYIFLTGHHTLYMACMIAVILSVAGFTSLPLILLGGLALGIIMSISPAFVQKYMVQLTGNDKVALGHFSSLGYWLSGFTGSLIGDKSKSTEDIKFPKSLAFLRDSTVSITLSMAVIYIIVAIFAGSEYIEKEISSGTSGLVYALQLAGQFAAGVFVILAGVRLILCEIVPAFKGISERLVPNSKPALDCPIVYTYAPNAVLIGFISSFIGGLVSMAIMIASGTVVILPGVVPHFFCGATAGVIGNASGGVRGATIGAFLQGILISFLPVFLMPVLGGLGFQGSTFSDADFGLSGIILGMLNQFGSQAGIVIGLVLILAVMFGVSFIKKPSAKEE
;
A
#
# COMPACT_ATOMS: atom_id res chain seq x y z
N MET A 1 -33.39 -13.53 15.91
CA MET A 1 -33.25 -12.40 14.95
C MET A 1 -32.05 -11.53 15.27
N MET A 2 -31.89 -10.96 16.47
CA MET A 2 -30.73 -10.13 16.86
C MET A 2 -29.38 -10.84 16.65
N LYS A 3 -29.23 -12.09 17.10
CA LYS A 3 -28.01 -12.90 16.89
C LYS A 3 -27.68 -13.07 15.42
N PHE A 4 -28.67 -13.38 14.57
CA PHE A 4 -28.47 -13.54 13.13
C PHE A 4 -27.97 -12.24 12.47
N ILE A 5 -28.51 -11.08 12.86
CA ILE A 5 -28.06 -9.76 12.35
C ILE A 5 -26.63 -9.48 12.82
N LEU A 6 -26.33 -9.77 14.09
CA LEU A 6 -24.98 -9.61 14.64
C LEU A 6 -23.98 -10.53 13.91
N ASP A 7 -24.33 -11.78 13.66
CA ASP A 7 -23.47 -12.73 12.93
C ASP A 7 -23.17 -12.25 11.49
N ILE A 8 -24.18 -11.68 10.81
CA ILE A 8 -23.98 -11.07 9.47
C ILE A 8 -23.00 -9.89 9.54
N VAL A 9 -23.23 -8.95 10.46
CA VAL A 9 -22.40 -7.72 10.58
C VAL A 9 -20.98 -8.05 11.08
N SER A 10 -20.84 -9.08 11.90
CA SER A 10 -19.53 -9.54 12.41
C SER A 10 -18.77 -10.45 11.43
N THR A 11 -19.40 -10.88 10.33
CA THR A 11 -18.74 -11.70 9.29
C THR A 11 -18.25 -10.81 8.15
N PRO A 12 -16.94 -10.52 8.05
CA PRO A 12 -16.42 -9.52 7.10
C PRO A 12 -16.77 -9.84 5.65
N ALA A 13 -16.68 -11.12 5.25
CA ALA A 13 -16.99 -11.54 3.89
C ALA A 13 -18.45 -11.21 3.48
N ILE A 14 -19.40 -11.42 4.41
CA ILE A 14 -20.81 -11.12 4.18
C ILE A 14 -21.03 -9.61 4.14
N LEU A 15 -20.44 -8.87 5.08
CA LEU A 15 -20.58 -7.41 5.15
C LEU A 15 -20.06 -6.71 3.88
N VAL A 16 -18.87 -7.09 3.41
CA VAL A 16 -18.29 -6.53 2.18
C VAL A 16 -19.17 -6.85 0.96
N ALA A 17 -19.71 -8.05 0.89
CA ALA A 17 -20.65 -8.44 -0.17
C ALA A 17 -21.95 -7.60 -0.14
N LEU A 18 -22.50 -7.34 1.04
CA LEU A 18 -23.67 -6.48 1.20
C LEU A 18 -23.40 -5.03 0.78
N ILE A 19 -22.21 -4.50 1.09
CA ILE A 19 -21.78 -3.16 0.64
C ILE A 19 -21.68 -3.13 -0.90
N ALA A 20 -21.13 -4.17 -1.52
CA ALA A 20 -21.06 -4.26 -2.98
C ALA A 20 -22.46 -4.32 -3.60
N ILE A 21 -23.37 -5.14 -3.06
CA ILE A 21 -24.77 -5.23 -3.49
C ILE A 21 -25.44 -3.86 -3.38
N LEU A 22 -25.31 -3.16 -2.26
CA LEU A 22 -25.87 -1.82 -2.06
C LEU A 22 -25.34 -0.83 -3.13
N GLY A 23 -24.03 -0.85 -3.39
CA GLY A 23 -23.42 0.00 -4.44
C GLY A 23 -23.98 -0.28 -5.84
N LEU A 24 -24.20 -1.55 -6.19
CA LEU A 24 -24.77 -1.96 -7.48
C LEU A 24 -26.27 -1.59 -7.58
N VAL A 25 -27.04 -1.71 -6.51
CA VAL A 25 -28.44 -1.29 -6.43
C VAL A 25 -28.56 0.23 -6.64
N LEU A 26 -27.72 1.02 -5.97
CA LEU A 26 -27.70 2.49 -6.12
C LEU A 26 -27.36 2.91 -7.56
N GLN A 27 -26.59 2.12 -8.29
CA GLN A 27 -26.34 2.32 -9.73
C GLN A 27 -27.47 1.85 -10.63
N LYS A 28 -28.54 1.29 -10.09
CA LYS A 28 -29.66 0.71 -10.86
C LYS A 28 -29.19 -0.41 -11.83
N LYS A 29 -28.20 -1.22 -11.42
CA LYS A 29 -27.77 -2.40 -12.16
C LYS A 29 -28.89 -3.45 -12.22
N LYS A 30 -28.85 -4.32 -13.24
CA LYS A 30 -29.81 -5.43 -13.37
C LYS A 30 -29.57 -6.47 -12.28
N LEU A 31 -30.63 -7.15 -11.86
CA LEU A 31 -30.56 -8.16 -10.78
C LEU A 31 -29.49 -9.24 -10.97
N PRO A 32 -29.24 -9.79 -12.19
CA PRO A 32 -28.14 -10.73 -12.40
C PRO A 32 -26.77 -10.14 -12.10
N ASP A 33 -26.52 -8.87 -12.42
CA ASP A 33 -25.25 -8.19 -12.15
C ASP A 33 -25.06 -7.94 -10.63
N ILE A 34 -26.15 -7.61 -9.93
CA ILE A 34 -26.15 -7.42 -8.47
C ILE A 34 -25.80 -8.74 -7.76
N ILE A 35 -26.44 -9.84 -8.15
CA ILE A 35 -26.20 -11.18 -7.57
C ILE A 35 -24.74 -11.60 -7.86
N LYS A 36 -24.30 -11.48 -9.12
CA LYS A 36 -22.94 -11.81 -9.54
C LYS A 36 -21.88 -11.01 -8.77
N GLY A 37 -22.09 -9.69 -8.63
CA GLY A 37 -21.17 -8.82 -7.91
C GLY A 37 -21.09 -9.14 -6.43
N GLY A 38 -22.23 -9.38 -5.78
CA GLY A 38 -22.28 -9.81 -4.38
C GLY A 38 -21.54 -11.13 -4.14
N ILE A 39 -21.79 -12.15 -4.98
CA ILE A 39 -21.12 -13.46 -4.87
C ILE A 39 -19.62 -13.34 -5.09
N LYS A 40 -19.18 -12.61 -6.13
CA LYS A 40 -17.75 -12.39 -6.40
C LYS A 40 -17.04 -11.70 -5.24
N THR A 41 -17.68 -10.70 -4.64
CA THR A 41 -17.13 -9.98 -3.50
C THR A 41 -17.00 -10.89 -2.28
N PHE A 42 -18.04 -11.69 -1.98
CA PHE A 42 -18.01 -12.69 -0.90
C PHE A 42 -16.88 -13.70 -1.09
N VAL A 43 -16.83 -14.36 -2.25
CA VAL A 43 -15.79 -15.36 -2.58
C VAL A 43 -14.40 -14.70 -2.59
N GLY A 44 -14.27 -13.48 -3.13
CA GLY A 44 -13.03 -12.74 -3.13
C GLY A 44 -12.45 -12.53 -1.74
N PHE A 45 -13.29 -12.22 -0.74
CA PHE A 45 -12.85 -12.09 0.64
C PHE A 45 -12.33 -13.41 1.23
N LEU A 46 -13.03 -14.52 0.95
CA LEU A 46 -12.58 -15.85 1.39
C LEU A 46 -11.25 -16.24 0.72
N VAL A 47 -11.06 -15.89 -0.55
CA VAL A 47 -9.79 -16.11 -1.27
C VAL A 47 -8.66 -15.30 -0.63
N VAL A 48 -8.89 -14.03 -0.26
CA VAL A 48 -7.91 -13.21 0.48
C VAL A 48 -7.51 -13.90 1.79
N SER A 49 -8.48 -14.36 2.56
CA SER A 49 -8.22 -15.05 3.84
C SER A 49 -7.43 -16.35 3.65
N GLY A 50 -7.72 -17.12 2.60
CA GLY A 50 -6.97 -18.33 2.25
C GLY A 50 -5.52 -18.01 1.86
N GLY A 51 -5.32 -16.98 1.05
CA GLY A 51 -3.99 -16.49 0.68
C GLY A 51 -3.17 -16.00 1.88
N ALA A 52 -3.83 -15.37 2.86
CA ALA A 52 -3.20 -14.96 4.12
C ALA A 52 -2.58 -16.14 4.85
N GLY A 53 -3.30 -17.26 4.98
CA GLY A 53 -2.78 -18.47 5.61
C GLY A 53 -1.53 -19.00 4.92
N ILE A 54 -1.49 -18.98 3.57
CA ILE A 54 -0.32 -19.41 2.81
C ILE A 54 0.90 -18.52 3.13
N VAL A 55 0.71 -17.19 3.14
CA VAL A 55 1.78 -16.23 3.45
C VAL A 55 2.29 -16.42 4.88
N GLN A 56 1.39 -16.53 5.87
CA GLN A 56 1.76 -16.75 7.27
C GLN A 56 2.57 -18.03 7.45
N ASN A 57 2.14 -19.12 6.81
CA ASN A 57 2.85 -20.41 6.85
C ASN A 57 4.26 -20.34 6.26
N SER A 58 4.52 -19.38 5.36
CA SER A 58 5.86 -19.09 4.84
C SER A 58 6.66 -18.18 5.76
N LEU A 59 6.03 -17.13 6.32
CA LEU A 59 6.71 -16.11 7.13
C LEU A 59 7.10 -16.61 8.52
N ASN A 60 6.29 -17.47 9.17
CA ASN A 60 6.59 -17.95 10.50
C ASN A 60 7.92 -18.72 10.57
N PRO A 61 8.18 -19.75 9.72
CA PRO A 61 9.47 -20.42 9.69
C PRO A 61 10.63 -19.49 9.30
N PHE A 62 10.36 -18.54 8.41
CA PHE A 62 11.36 -17.53 8.03
C PHE A 62 11.78 -16.68 9.21
N GLY A 63 10.84 -16.19 10.01
CA GLY A 63 11.11 -15.42 11.22
C GLY A 63 11.97 -16.20 12.21
N THR A 64 11.65 -17.50 12.43
CA THR A 64 12.44 -18.40 13.29
C THR A 64 13.88 -18.60 12.78
N MET A 65 14.05 -18.82 11.47
CA MET A 65 15.39 -18.93 10.85
C MET A 65 16.17 -17.62 10.99
N PHE A 66 15.51 -16.48 10.78
CA PHE A 66 16.15 -15.16 10.86
C PHE A 66 16.60 -14.84 12.28
N GLU A 67 15.75 -15.09 13.27
CA GLU A 67 16.09 -14.88 14.68
C GLU A 67 17.26 -15.78 15.12
N HIS A 68 17.25 -17.04 14.70
CA HIS A 68 18.36 -17.95 14.99
C HIS A 68 19.67 -17.51 14.33
N ALA A 69 19.61 -17.05 13.07
CA ALA A 69 20.77 -16.64 12.30
C ALA A 69 21.44 -15.36 12.80
N PHE A 70 20.62 -14.36 13.20
CA PHE A 70 21.10 -13.00 13.44
C PHE A 70 20.86 -12.50 14.87
N HIS A 71 20.13 -13.25 15.70
CA HIS A 71 19.68 -12.86 17.04
C HIS A 71 18.92 -11.52 17.06
N LEU A 72 18.21 -11.22 16.00
CA LEU A 72 17.40 -10.01 15.76
C LEU A 72 16.04 -10.39 15.18
N SER A 73 15.02 -9.56 15.46
CA SER A 73 13.72 -9.73 14.85
C SER A 73 13.70 -9.17 13.43
N GLY A 74 13.42 -10.02 12.43
CA GLY A 74 13.25 -9.66 11.03
C GLY A 74 11.77 -9.49 10.66
N VAL A 75 11.43 -8.42 9.95
CA VAL A 75 10.07 -8.14 9.50
C VAL A 75 10.04 -7.95 7.98
N VAL A 76 9.14 -8.66 7.31
CA VAL A 76 8.94 -8.53 5.86
C VAL A 76 7.83 -7.52 5.60
N PRO A 77 8.11 -6.33 5.05
CA PRO A 77 7.08 -5.36 4.72
C PRO A 77 6.30 -5.85 3.48
N ASN A 78 5.01 -6.14 3.68
CA ASN A 78 4.11 -6.57 2.63
C ASN A 78 2.67 -6.22 3.00
N ASN A 79 2.06 -5.28 2.25
CA ASN A 79 0.72 -4.80 2.53
C ASN A 79 -0.33 -5.90 2.46
N GLU A 80 -0.22 -6.81 1.50
CA GLU A 80 -1.14 -7.91 1.30
C GLU A 80 -1.14 -8.86 2.50
N ALA A 81 0.07 -9.20 2.98
CA ALA A 81 0.25 -10.12 4.10
C ALA A 81 -0.33 -9.54 5.40
N ILE A 82 0.08 -8.32 5.78
CA ILE A 82 -0.36 -7.71 7.04
C ILE A 82 -1.86 -7.43 7.05
N VAL A 83 -2.43 -6.97 5.93
CA VAL A 83 -3.86 -6.74 5.79
C VAL A 83 -4.64 -8.03 5.90
N ALA A 84 -4.18 -9.10 5.26
CA ALA A 84 -4.86 -10.39 5.33
C ALA A 84 -4.91 -10.94 6.76
N VAL A 85 -3.84 -10.77 7.55
CA VAL A 85 -3.82 -11.07 8.99
C VAL A 85 -4.81 -10.18 9.74
N ALA A 86 -4.75 -8.87 9.53
CA ALA A 86 -5.58 -7.89 10.24
C ALA A 86 -7.08 -8.05 9.96
N LEU A 87 -7.46 -8.43 8.74
CA LEU A 87 -8.86 -8.64 8.36
C LEU A 87 -9.55 -9.74 9.14
N THR A 88 -8.83 -10.70 9.73
CA THR A 88 -9.40 -11.73 10.61
C THR A 88 -10.05 -11.09 11.84
N THR A 89 -9.50 -10.02 12.37
CA THR A 89 -9.99 -9.32 13.57
C THR A 89 -10.74 -8.03 13.23
N TYR A 90 -10.24 -7.26 12.26
CA TYR A 90 -10.71 -5.90 11.96
C TYR A 90 -11.53 -5.82 10.66
N GLY A 91 -11.87 -6.95 10.03
CA GLY A 91 -12.47 -6.98 8.71
C GLY A 91 -13.78 -6.21 8.59
N SER A 92 -14.70 -6.32 9.58
CA SER A 92 -15.95 -5.55 9.56
C SER A 92 -15.73 -4.05 9.69
N ALA A 93 -14.85 -3.62 10.59
CA ALA A 93 -14.48 -2.20 10.74
C ALA A 93 -13.79 -1.68 9.47
N THR A 94 -12.88 -2.46 8.89
CA THR A 94 -12.20 -2.12 7.63
C THR A 94 -13.21 -1.87 6.50
N ALA A 95 -14.18 -2.76 6.32
CA ALA A 95 -15.19 -2.63 5.28
C ALA A 95 -16.03 -1.36 5.43
N MET A 96 -16.47 -1.08 6.66
CA MET A 96 -17.27 0.11 6.96
C MET A 96 -16.45 1.40 6.81
N ILE A 97 -15.18 1.41 7.27
CA ILE A 97 -14.27 2.55 7.10
C ILE A 97 -13.96 2.76 5.61
N MET A 98 -13.73 1.70 4.84
CA MET A 98 -13.53 1.79 3.40
C MET A 98 -14.72 2.47 2.71
N PHE A 99 -15.94 2.03 2.99
CA PHE A 99 -17.16 2.62 2.43
C PHE A 99 -17.30 4.10 2.83
N ALA A 100 -17.19 4.40 4.13
CA ALA A 100 -17.30 5.77 4.63
C ALA A 100 -16.19 6.67 4.04
N GLY A 101 -14.95 6.15 3.92
CA GLY A 101 -13.82 6.89 3.34
C GLY A 101 -14.02 7.23 1.88
N MET A 102 -14.58 6.33 1.08
CA MET A 102 -14.93 6.61 -0.31
C MET A 102 -16.00 7.70 -0.41
N VAL A 103 -16.99 7.70 0.49
CA VAL A 103 -18.00 8.78 0.58
C VAL A 103 -17.34 10.10 0.98
N PHE A 104 -16.49 10.11 2.02
CA PHE A 104 -15.76 11.33 2.42
C PHE A 104 -14.82 11.84 1.32
N ASN A 105 -14.15 10.96 0.56
CA ASN A 105 -13.34 11.38 -0.58
C ASN A 105 -14.17 12.12 -1.63
N ILE A 106 -15.37 11.62 -1.96
CA ILE A 106 -16.30 12.31 -2.87
C ILE A 106 -16.74 13.67 -2.30
N LEU A 107 -17.08 13.73 -1.01
CA LEU A 107 -17.49 14.98 -0.35
C LEU A 107 -16.35 16.01 -0.33
N ILE A 108 -15.15 15.60 0.06
CA ILE A 108 -13.95 16.46 0.04
C ILE A 108 -13.67 16.95 -1.38
N ALA A 109 -13.69 16.05 -2.37
CA ALA A 109 -13.48 16.43 -3.76
C ALA A 109 -14.58 17.35 -4.30
N ARG A 110 -15.82 17.22 -3.83
CA ARG A 110 -16.95 18.08 -4.23
C ARG A 110 -16.80 19.50 -3.70
N PHE A 111 -16.43 19.65 -2.43
CA PHE A 111 -16.50 20.94 -1.71
C PHE A 111 -15.15 21.65 -1.55
N THR A 112 -14.03 21.01 -1.97
CA THR A 112 -12.70 21.58 -1.90
C THR A 112 -12.06 21.68 -3.28
N ARG A 113 -10.85 22.26 -3.36
CA ARG A 113 -10.03 22.26 -4.58
C ARG A 113 -9.33 20.92 -4.85
N PHE A 114 -9.38 19.96 -3.91
CA PHE A 114 -8.78 18.65 -4.04
C PHE A 114 -9.69 17.72 -4.85
N LYS A 115 -9.77 17.92 -6.16
CA LYS A 115 -10.68 17.24 -7.08
C LYS A 115 -10.25 15.80 -7.43
N TYR A 116 -9.64 15.09 -6.50
CA TYR A 116 -9.11 13.75 -6.73
C TYR A 116 -10.08 12.68 -6.24
N ILE A 117 -10.42 11.74 -7.11
CA ILE A 117 -11.21 10.56 -6.78
C ILE A 117 -10.29 9.36 -6.80
N PHE A 118 -10.02 8.78 -5.64
CA PHE A 118 -9.10 7.67 -5.49
C PHE A 118 -9.76 6.37 -5.93
N LEU A 119 -9.20 5.73 -6.96
CA LEU A 119 -9.81 4.55 -7.61
C LEU A 119 -8.98 3.27 -7.45
N THR A 120 -7.83 3.32 -6.79
CA THR A 120 -7.02 2.13 -6.51
C THR A 120 -7.59 1.39 -5.30
N GLY A 121 -8.48 0.47 -5.58
CA GLY A 121 -9.32 -0.15 -4.55
C GLY A 121 -8.55 -0.96 -3.52
N HIS A 122 -7.50 -1.71 -3.91
CA HIS A 122 -6.68 -2.48 -2.97
C HIS A 122 -5.95 -1.55 -1.99
N HIS A 123 -5.39 -0.44 -2.45
CA HIS A 123 -4.81 0.56 -1.57
C HIS A 123 -5.86 1.17 -0.62
N THR A 124 -7.06 1.46 -1.12
CA THR A 124 -8.18 1.93 -0.28
C THR A 124 -8.51 0.93 0.82
N LEU A 125 -8.59 -0.37 0.48
CA LEU A 125 -8.83 -1.45 1.45
C LEU A 125 -7.70 -1.53 2.48
N TYR A 126 -6.44 -1.47 2.04
CA TYR A 126 -5.28 -1.60 2.93
C TYR A 126 -5.16 -0.41 3.89
N MET A 127 -5.38 0.81 3.39
CA MET A 127 -5.37 2.01 4.24
C MET A 127 -6.55 2.01 5.23
N ALA A 128 -7.74 1.60 4.81
CA ALA A 128 -8.89 1.42 5.70
C ALA A 128 -8.59 0.41 6.81
N CYS A 129 -7.91 -0.69 6.47
CA CYS A 129 -7.49 -1.71 7.42
C CYS A 129 -6.51 -1.16 8.46
N MET A 130 -5.45 -0.47 8.02
CA MET A 130 -4.49 0.16 8.92
C MET A 130 -5.15 1.17 9.86
N ILE A 131 -6.03 2.03 9.33
CA ILE A 131 -6.77 3.00 10.13
C ILE A 131 -7.68 2.29 11.13
N ALA A 132 -8.38 1.21 10.74
CA ALA A 132 -9.20 0.41 11.64
C ALA A 132 -8.39 -0.13 12.83
N VAL A 133 -7.20 -0.65 12.56
CA VAL A 133 -6.28 -1.14 13.61
C VAL A 133 -5.87 -0.01 14.54
N ILE A 134 -5.34 1.09 14.00
CA ILE A 134 -4.79 2.21 14.80
C ILE A 134 -5.87 2.84 15.68
N LEU A 135 -7.05 3.11 15.12
CA LEU A 135 -8.15 3.70 15.89
C LEU A 135 -8.72 2.72 16.92
N SER A 136 -8.74 1.43 16.64
CA SER A 136 -9.14 0.41 17.63
C SER A 136 -8.13 0.33 18.77
N VAL A 137 -6.83 0.36 18.48
CA VAL A 137 -5.76 0.43 19.50
C VAL A 137 -5.86 1.71 20.33
N ALA A 138 -6.26 2.83 19.72
CA ALA A 138 -6.55 4.10 20.42
C ALA A 138 -7.86 4.07 21.26
N GLY A 139 -8.60 2.94 21.23
CA GLY A 139 -9.81 2.73 22.03
C GLY A 139 -11.10 3.23 21.38
N PHE A 140 -11.10 3.60 20.10
CA PHE A 140 -12.34 3.90 19.38
C PHE A 140 -13.10 2.62 19.06
N THR A 141 -14.43 2.67 19.19
CA THR A 141 -15.35 1.56 18.91
C THR A 141 -16.58 2.07 18.15
N SER A 142 -17.33 1.13 17.56
CA SER A 142 -18.65 1.38 16.97
C SER A 142 -18.67 2.55 15.97
N LEU A 143 -19.64 3.44 16.06
CA LEU A 143 -19.86 4.54 15.12
C LEU A 143 -18.70 5.57 15.07
N PRO A 144 -18.09 6.01 16.19
CA PRO A 144 -16.91 6.87 16.17
C PRO A 144 -15.74 6.27 15.40
N LEU A 145 -15.47 4.98 15.56
CA LEU A 145 -14.42 4.27 14.80
C LEU A 145 -14.65 4.39 13.29
N ILE A 146 -15.89 4.16 12.84
CA ILE A 146 -16.24 4.17 11.42
C ILE A 146 -16.20 5.59 10.84
N LEU A 147 -16.78 6.57 11.55
CA LEU A 147 -16.86 7.94 11.04
C LEU A 147 -15.49 8.61 11.01
N LEU A 148 -14.71 8.52 12.08
CA LEU A 148 -13.38 9.11 12.14
C LEU A 148 -12.41 8.37 11.23
N GLY A 149 -12.49 7.03 11.18
CA GLY A 149 -11.71 6.24 10.26
C GLY A 149 -12.03 6.55 8.79
N GLY A 150 -13.30 6.67 8.45
CA GLY A 150 -13.73 7.08 7.12
C GLY A 150 -13.28 8.50 6.77
N LEU A 151 -13.38 9.44 7.72
CA LEU A 151 -12.88 10.80 7.52
C LEU A 151 -11.36 10.82 7.28
N ALA A 152 -10.58 10.11 8.12
CA ALA A 152 -9.14 9.99 7.94
C ALA A 152 -8.78 9.41 6.57
N LEU A 153 -9.43 8.32 6.17
CA LEU A 153 -9.25 7.72 4.85
C LEU A 153 -9.60 8.69 3.71
N GLY A 154 -10.74 9.39 3.79
CA GLY A 154 -11.16 10.37 2.78
C GLY A 154 -10.16 11.53 2.63
N ILE A 155 -9.60 12.02 3.75
CA ILE A 155 -8.54 13.02 3.77
C ILE A 155 -7.29 12.50 3.06
N ILE A 156 -6.81 11.31 3.43
CA ILE A 156 -5.60 10.69 2.85
C ILE A 156 -5.79 10.46 1.34
N MET A 157 -6.92 9.91 0.93
CA MET A 157 -7.27 9.70 -0.49
C MET A 157 -7.33 10.99 -1.32
N SER A 158 -7.52 12.13 -0.69
CA SER A 158 -7.57 13.43 -1.36
C SER A 158 -6.22 14.15 -1.38
N ILE A 159 -5.42 14.02 -0.29
CA ILE A 159 -4.12 14.68 -0.16
C ILE A 159 -3.02 13.92 -0.91
N SER A 160 -2.99 12.59 -0.82
CA SER A 160 -1.96 11.74 -1.42
C SER A 160 -1.79 12.01 -2.93
N PRO A 161 -2.83 11.99 -3.78
CA PRO A 161 -2.69 12.34 -5.19
C PRO A 161 -2.28 13.79 -5.41
N ALA A 162 -2.77 14.72 -4.58
CA ALA A 162 -2.45 16.15 -4.68
C ALA A 162 -0.95 16.42 -4.51
N PHE A 163 -0.30 15.66 -3.64
CA PHE A 163 1.11 15.81 -3.31
C PHE A 163 2.02 15.56 -4.52
N VAL A 164 1.63 14.66 -5.39
CA VAL A 164 2.42 14.21 -6.56
C VAL A 164 1.94 14.83 -7.86
N GLN A 165 0.79 15.51 -7.87
CA GLN A 165 0.14 15.99 -9.10
C GLN A 165 1.05 16.86 -9.98
N LYS A 166 1.92 17.67 -9.38
CA LYS A 166 2.92 18.46 -10.14
C LYS A 166 3.78 17.58 -11.05
N TYR A 167 4.25 16.45 -10.53
CA TYR A 167 5.08 15.51 -11.26
C TYR A 167 4.29 14.66 -12.25
N MET A 168 3.03 14.35 -11.91
CA MET A 168 2.12 13.70 -12.84
C MET A 168 1.85 14.56 -14.09
N VAL A 169 1.61 15.86 -13.90
CA VAL A 169 1.46 16.81 -15.02
C VAL A 169 2.74 16.89 -15.85
N GLN A 170 3.91 16.93 -15.21
CA GLN A 170 5.20 16.95 -15.89
C GLN A 170 5.44 15.66 -16.72
N LEU A 171 5.04 14.49 -16.20
CA LEU A 171 5.18 13.19 -16.86
C LEU A 171 4.20 13.03 -18.02
N THR A 172 2.92 13.38 -17.80
CA THR A 172 1.82 13.08 -18.75
C THR A 172 1.55 14.21 -19.73
N GLY A 173 2.08 15.41 -19.48
CA GLY A 173 1.81 16.61 -20.27
C GLY A 173 0.40 17.18 -20.06
N ASN A 174 -0.39 16.67 -19.13
CA ASN A 174 -1.76 17.14 -18.86
C ASN A 174 -2.18 16.96 -17.40
N ASP A 175 -3.29 17.61 -17.00
CA ASP A 175 -3.83 17.59 -15.62
C ASP A 175 -5.15 16.77 -15.52
N LYS A 176 -5.29 15.73 -16.35
CA LYS A 176 -6.54 14.95 -16.45
C LYS A 176 -6.56 13.70 -15.59
N VAL A 177 -5.39 13.21 -15.18
CA VAL A 177 -5.22 12.00 -14.40
C VAL A 177 -4.28 12.27 -13.22
N ALA A 178 -4.51 11.59 -12.10
CA ALA A 178 -3.67 11.64 -10.92
C ALA A 178 -3.15 10.23 -10.57
N LEU A 179 -2.15 10.18 -9.71
CA LEU A 179 -1.60 8.93 -9.19
C LEU A 179 -2.30 8.57 -7.88
N GLY A 180 -2.95 7.42 -7.85
CA GLY A 180 -3.68 6.88 -6.71
C GLY A 180 -2.95 5.67 -6.12
N HIS A 181 -1.77 5.89 -5.55
CA HIS A 181 -0.96 4.85 -4.91
C HIS A 181 -0.34 5.45 -3.64
N PHE A 182 -0.52 4.77 -2.49
CA PHE A 182 -0.13 5.32 -1.18
C PHE A 182 1.37 5.27 -0.89
N SER A 183 2.17 5.77 -1.82
CA SER A 183 3.59 6.08 -1.63
C SER A 183 3.95 7.48 -2.16
N SER A 184 2.98 8.39 -2.15
CA SER A 184 3.10 9.72 -2.74
C SER A 184 4.21 10.55 -2.11
N LEU A 185 4.49 10.40 -0.80
CA LEU A 185 5.63 11.01 -0.16
C LEU A 185 6.96 10.56 -0.80
N GLY A 186 7.11 9.25 -1.08
CA GLY A 186 8.29 8.71 -1.73
C GLY A 186 8.43 9.19 -3.19
N TYR A 187 7.32 9.30 -3.90
CA TYR A 187 7.30 9.82 -5.27
C TYR A 187 7.63 11.30 -5.33
N TRP A 188 7.07 12.08 -4.39
CA TRP A 188 7.43 13.47 -4.23
C TRP A 188 8.92 13.63 -3.93
N LEU A 189 9.47 12.84 -3.02
CA LEU A 189 10.90 12.84 -2.68
C LEU A 189 11.75 12.57 -3.92
N SER A 190 11.39 11.57 -4.72
CA SER A 190 12.09 11.24 -5.97
C SER A 190 12.00 12.37 -6.99
N GLY A 191 10.81 12.92 -7.20
CA GLY A 191 10.60 14.04 -8.10
C GLY A 191 11.33 15.32 -7.67
N PHE A 192 11.33 15.59 -6.35
CA PHE A 192 12.05 16.72 -5.77
C PHE A 192 13.58 16.56 -5.93
N THR A 193 14.12 15.38 -5.59
CA THR A 193 15.53 15.04 -5.78
C THR A 193 15.94 15.20 -7.25
N GLY A 194 15.14 14.66 -8.18
CA GLY A 194 15.38 14.81 -9.61
C GLY A 194 15.41 16.27 -10.05
N SER A 195 14.52 17.09 -9.49
CA SER A 195 14.50 18.54 -9.81
C SER A 195 15.71 19.30 -9.29
N LEU A 196 16.35 18.83 -8.21
CA LEU A 196 17.52 19.48 -7.60
C LEU A 196 18.85 19.11 -8.30
N ILE A 197 19.05 17.80 -8.53
CA ILE A 197 20.39 17.28 -8.94
C ILE A 197 20.37 16.62 -10.31
N GLY A 198 19.20 16.56 -10.94
CA GLY A 198 19.00 15.84 -12.20
C GLY A 198 19.44 16.62 -13.44
N ASP A 199 19.46 15.88 -14.54
CA ASP A 199 19.70 16.40 -15.89
C ASP A 199 18.64 15.82 -16.83
N LYS A 200 17.62 16.61 -17.15
CA LYS A 200 16.50 16.18 -18.00
C LYS A 200 16.90 15.82 -19.44
N SER A 201 18.09 16.26 -19.89
CA SER A 201 18.59 15.92 -21.22
C SER A 201 19.08 14.48 -21.33
N LYS A 202 19.23 13.76 -20.19
CA LYS A 202 19.74 12.38 -20.11
C LYS A 202 18.65 11.46 -19.57
N SER A 203 17.76 11.02 -20.45
CA SER A 203 16.70 10.10 -20.08
C SER A 203 17.21 8.68 -19.84
N THR A 204 16.55 7.96 -18.92
CA THR A 204 16.75 6.50 -18.77
C THR A 204 16.39 5.74 -20.04
N GLU A 205 15.52 6.30 -20.87
CA GLU A 205 15.06 5.65 -22.11
C GLU A 205 16.14 5.64 -23.21
N ASP A 206 17.18 6.46 -23.06
CA ASP A 206 18.36 6.42 -23.93
C ASP A 206 19.30 5.23 -23.63
N ILE A 207 19.11 4.56 -22.49
CA ILE A 207 19.90 3.40 -22.06
C ILE A 207 19.40 2.14 -22.77
N LYS A 208 20.31 1.43 -23.48
CA LYS A 208 19.97 0.14 -24.10
C LYS A 208 20.02 -0.98 -23.07
N PHE A 209 18.87 -1.35 -22.52
CA PHE A 209 18.76 -2.49 -21.59
C PHE A 209 18.82 -3.84 -22.32
N PRO A 210 19.55 -4.82 -21.77
CA PRO A 210 19.53 -6.20 -22.28
C PRO A 210 18.13 -6.78 -22.23
N LYS A 211 17.67 -7.38 -23.36
CA LYS A 211 16.35 -8.05 -23.42
C LYS A 211 16.24 -9.23 -22.43
N SER A 212 17.38 -9.80 -22.04
CA SER A 212 17.47 -10.89 -21.06
C SER A 212 16.96 -10.52 -19.66
N LEU A 213 16.85 -9.24 -19.31
CA LEU A 213 16.31 -8.77 -18.03
C LEU A 213 14.80 -8.47 -18.06
N ALA A 214 14.15 -8.65 -19.21
CA ALA A 214 12.72 -8.32 -19.35
C ALA A 214 11.81 -9.15 -18.43
N PHE A 215 12.21 -10.36 -18.05
CA PHE A 215 11.45 -11.22 -17.13
C PHE A 215 11.29 -10.61 -15.72
N LEU A 216 12.19 -9.72 -15.30
CA LEU A 216 12.07 -8.99 -14.03
C LEU A 216 10.92 -7.96 -14.02
N ARG A 217 10.28 -7.70 -15.16
CA ARG A 217 9.07 -6.87 -15.24
C ARG A 217 7.80 -7.62 -14.81
N ASP A 218 7.86 -8.97 -14.77
CA ASP A 218 6.78 -9.78 -14.21
C ASP A 218 6.87 -9.80 -12.68
N SER A 219 5.84 -9.29 -12.01
CA SER A 219 5.83 -9.16 -10.55
C SER A 219 5.91 -10.52 -9.84
N THR A 220 5.25 -11.55 -10.36
CA THR A 220 5.28 -12.89 -9.76
C THR A 220 6.69 -13.49 -9.81
N VAL A 221 7.36 -13.37 -10.96
CA VAL A 221 8.74 -13.83 -11.14
C VAL A 221 9.70 -13.05 -10.22
N SER A 222 9.58 -11.72 -10.20
CA SER A 222 10.41 -10.86 -9.36
C SER A 222 10.24 -11.17 -7.87
N ILE A 223 8.99 -11.32 -7.40
CA ILE A 223 8.70 -11.68 -6.01
C ILE A 223 9.32 -13.05 -5.68
N THR A 224 9.08 -14.05 -6.52
CA THR A 224 9.60 -15.41 -6.27
C THR A 224 11.12 -15.44 -6.20
N LEU A 225 11.80 -14.87 -7.18
CA LEU A 225 13.27 -14.86 -7.23
C LEU A 225 13.89 -14.10 -6.06
N SER A 226 13.36 -12.96 -5.73
CA SER A 226 13.93 -12.14 -4.67
C SER A 226 13.65 -12.73 -3.29
N MET A 227 12.46 -13.30 -3.08
CA MET A 227 12.19 -14.05 -1.85
C MET A 227 13.08 -15.29 -1.77
N ALA A 228 13.30 -16.01 -2.89
CA ALA A 228 14.23 -17.14 -2.91
C ALA A 228 15.63 -16.72 -2.48
N VAL A 229 16.16 -15.61 -3.00
CA VAL A 229 17.47 -15.07 -2.58
C VAL A 229 17.50 -14.76 -1.08
N ILE A 230 16.48 -14.05 -0.57
CA ILE A 230 16.40 -13.69 0.85
C ILE A 230 16.31 -14.94 1.73
N TYR A 231 15.43 -15.89 1.41
CA TYR A 231 15.26 -17.12 2.20
C TYR A 231 16.50 -18.01 2.17
N ILE A 232 17.19 -18.12 1.00
CA ILE A 232 18.43 -18.87 0.87
C ILE A 232 19.53 -18.23 1.73
N ILE A 233 19.69 -16.91 1.69
CA ILE A 233 20.66 -16.20 2.53
C ILE A 233 20.40 -16.50 4.00
N VAL A 234 19.17 -16.33 4.45
CA VAL A 234 18.80 -16.61 5.85
C VAL A 234 19.03 -18.08 6.21
N ALA A 235 18.69 -19.01 5.32
CA ALA A 235 18.90 -20.45 5.55
C ALA A 235 20.39 -20.82 5.66
N ILE A 236 21.26 -20.18 4.86
CA ILE A 236 22.71 -20.38 4.97
C ILE A 236 23.23 -19.91 6.33
N PHE A 237 22.79 -18.74 6.80
CA PHE A 237 23.23 -18.21 8.10
C PHE A 237 22.60 -18.94 9.30
N ALA A 238 21.37 -19.42 9.18
CA ALA A 238 20.73 -20.24 10.22
C ALA A 238 21.35 -21.65 10.34
N GLY A 239 21.96 -22.16 9.27
CA GLY A 239 22.56 -23.48 9.22
C GLY A 239 21.58 -24.59 8.85
N SER A 240 21.97 -25.46 7.88
CA SER A 240 21.10 -26.52 7.37
C SER A 240 20.68 -27.50 8.45
N GLU A 241 21.60 -27.86 9.35
CA GLU A 241 21.37 -28.81 10.43
C GLU A 241 20.26 -28.33 11.40
N TYR A 242 20.29 -27.05 11.77
CA TYR A 242 19.24 -26.43 12.59
C TYR A 242 17.89 -26.48 11.88
N ILE A 243 17.85 -26.09 10.61
CA ILE A 243 16.60 -26.08 9.83
C ILE A 243 16.02 -27.48 9.70
N GLU A 244 16.85 -28.48 9.38
CA GLU A 244 16.44 -29.85 9.19
C GLU A 244 15.86 -30.48 10.47
N LYS A 245 16.48 -30.20 11.60
CA LYS A 245 16.05 -30.78 12.89
C LYS A 245 14.87 -30.05 13.54
N GLU A 246 14.91 -28.72 13.55
CA GLU A 246 14.00 -27.93 14.38
C GLU A 246 12.83 -27.33 13.59
N ILE A 247 12.95 -27.16 12.24
CA ILE A 247 11.97 -26.40 11.47
C ILE A 247 11.32 -27.23 10.36
N SER A 248 12.12 -27.90 9.53
CA SER A 248 11.63 -28.51 8.29
C SER A 248 11.29 -30.00 8.39
N SER A 249 11.44 -30.60 9.57
CA SER A 249 11.21 -32.03 9.80
C SER A 249 12.01 -32.95 8.84
N GLY A 250 13.28 -32.59 8.58
CA GLY A 250 14.21 -33.38 7.78
C GLY A 250 14.38 -32.94 6.33
N THR A 251 13.72 -31.86 5.90
CA THR A 251 13.98 -31.30 4.56
C THR A 251 15.24 -30.45 4.59
N SER A 252 16.13 -30.62 3.61
CA SER A 252 17.35 -29.82 3.46
C SER A 252 17.05 -28.31 3.49
N GLY A 253 17.83 -27.54 4.27
CA GLY A 253 17.60 -26.12 4.51
C GLY A 253 17.44 -25.28 3.26
N LEU A 254 18.23 -25.54 2.21
CA LEU A 254 18.13 -24.82 0.94
C LEU A 254 16.84 -25.16 0.17
N VAL A 255 16.44 -26.43 0.15
CA VAL A 255 15.20 -26.87 -0.51
C VAL A 255 14.00 -26.29 0.23
N TYR A 256 14.02 -26.30 1.56
CA TYR A 256 12.98 -25.72 2.38
C TYR A 256 12.87 -24.20 2.17
N ALA A 257 13.97 -23.48 2.09
CA ALA A 257 14.01 -22.06 1.77
C ALA A 257 13.34 -21.74 0.43
N LEU A 258 13.63 -22.54 -0.61
CA LEU A 258 12.99 -22.39 -1.93
C LEU A 258 11.50 -22.69 -1.88
N GLN A 259 11.06 -23.71 -1.12
CA GLN A 259 9.64 -24.01 -0.93
C GLN A 259 8.92 -22.85 -0.24
N LEU A 260 9.48 -22.29 0.83
CA LEU A 260 8.92 -21.16 1.54
C LEU A 260 8.82 -19.92 0.65
N ALA A 261 9.85 -19.62 -0.14
CA ALA A 261 9.83 -18.49 -1.08
C ALA A 261 8.72 -18.65 -2.15
N GLY A 262 8.57 -19.87 -2.69
CA GLY A 262 7.47 -20.19 -3.60
C GLY A 262 6.09 -20.07 -2.95
N GLN A 263 5.95 -20.55 -1.70
CA GLN A 263 4.70 -20.40 -0.94
C GLN A 263 4.35 -18.94 -0.67
N PHE A 264 5.34 -18.11 -0.29
CA PHE A 264 5.13 -16.67 -0.12
C PHE A 264 4.58 -16.04 -1.40
N ALA A 265 5.23 -16.25 -2.54
CA ALA A 265 4.80 -15.70 -3.82
C ALA A 265 3.41 -16.22 -4.24
N ALA A 266 3.13 -17.50 -4.04
CA ALA A 266 1.83 -18.09 -4.31
C ALA A 266 0.74 -17.48 -3.42
N GLY A 267 1.01 -17.29 -2.12
CA GLY A 267 0.09 -16.63 -1.19
C GLY A 267 -0.22 -15.20 -1.59
N VAL A 268 0.78 -14.39 -1.95
CA VAL A 268 0.59 -13.02 -2.45
C VAL A 268 -0.26 -13.02 -3.74
N PHE A 269 0.01 -13.93 -4.67
CA PHE A 269 -0.79 -14.07 -5.89
C PHE A 269 -2.27 -14.37 -5.59
N VAL A 270 -2.54 -15.30 -4.65
CA VAL A 270 -3.90 -15.67 -4.22
C VAL A 270 -4.61 -14.48 -3.57
N ILE A 271 -3.92 -13.74 -2.68
CA ILE A 271 -4.46 -12.53 -2.05
C ILE A 271 -4.85 -11.50 -3.12
N LEU A 272 -3.94 -11.19 -4.06
CA LEU A 272 -4.22 -10.25 -5.14
C LEU A 272 -5.40 -10.68 -6.02
N ALA A 273 -5.55 -11.97 -6.30
CA ALA A 273 -6.69 -12.51 -7.03
C ALA A 273 -8.00 -12.29 -6.26
N GLY A 274 -8.02 -12.55 -4.96
CA GLY A 274 -9.17 -12.30 -4.08
C GLY A 274 -9.54 -10.81 -4.00
N VAL A 275 -8.54 -9.94 -3.83
CA VAL A 275 -8.74 -8.48 -3.82
C VAL A 275 -9.34 -8.00 -5.15
N ARG A 276 -8.87 -8.51 -6.29
CA ARG A 276 -9.46 -8.16 -7.60
C ARG A 276 -10.93 -8.56 -7.70
N LEU A 277 -11.32 -9.72 -7.16
CA LEU A 277 -12.72 -10.15 -7.12
C LEU A 277 -13.59 -9.22 -6.28
N ILE A 278 -13.08 -8.74 -5.14
CA ILE A 278 -13.80 -7.77 -4.29
C ILE A 278 -14.00 -6.44 -5.04
N LEU A 279 -12.96 -5.95 -5.69
CA LEU A 279 -12.89 -4.58 -6.19
C LEU A 279 -13.49 -4.41 -7.58
N CYS A 280 -13.60 -5.47 -8.38
CA CYS A 280 -14.08 -5.37 -9.76
C CYS A 280 -15.50 -4.81 -9.89
N GLU A 281 -16.30 -4.88 -8.82
CA GLU A 281 -17.66 -4.36 -8.77
C GLU A 281 -17.77 -3.04 -7.97
N ILE A 282 -17.01 -2.93 -6.88
CA ILE A 282 -17.06 -1.76 -5.97
C ILE A 282 -16.46 -0.52 -6.66
N VAL A 283 -15.29 -0.63 -7.27
CA VAL A 283 -14.57 0.52 -7.84
C VAL A 283 -15.33 1.19 -9.01
N PRO A 284 -15.85 0.46 -10.01
CA PRO A 284 -16.66 1.08 -11.07
C PRO A 284 -17.92 1.76 -10.53
N ALA A 285 -18.46 1.24 -9.42
CA ALA A 285 -19.60 1.83 -8.74
C ALA A 285 -19.31 3.25 -8.29
N PHE A 286 -18.27 3.42 -7.52
CA PHE A 286 -17.87 4.71 -6.98
C PHE A 286 -17.41 5.67 -8.08
N LYS A 287 -16.72 5.16 -9.10
CA LYS A 287 -16.33 5.96 -10.26
C LYS A 287 -17.56 6.60 -10.94
N GLY A 288 -18.57 5.80 -11.27
CA GLY A 288 -19.79 6.30 -11.93
C GLY A 288 -20.58 7.30 -11.09
N ILE A 289 -20.58 7.14 -9.76
CA ILE A 289 -21.19 8.10 -8.83
C ILE A 289 -20.38 9.40 -8.78
N SER A 290 -19.06 9.30 -8.64
CA SER A 290 -18.17 10.44 -8.47
C SER A 290 -18.13 11.34 -9.71
N GLU A 291 -18.13 10.77 -10.91
CA GLU A 291 -18.16 11.54 -12.17
C GLU A 291 -19.41 12.44 -12.29
N ARG A 292 -20.55 12.00 -11.73
CA ARG A 292 -21.79 12.79 -11.72
C ARG A 292 -21.81 13.85 -10.62
N LEU A 293 -21.22 13.56 -9.46
CA LEU A 293 -21.28 14.42 -8.27
C LEU A 293 -20.15 15.46 -8.21
N VAL A 294 -19.00 15.18 -8.83
CA VAL A 294 -17.80 16.02 -8.73
C VAL A 294 -17.36 16.52 -10.12
N PRO A 295 -17.80 17.72 -10.53
CA PRO A 295 -17.34 18.32 -11.78
C PRO A 295 -15.80 18.47 -11.80
N ASN A 296 -15.20 18.16 -12.94
CA ASN A 296 -13.75 18.24 -13.16
C ASN A 296 -12.93 17.35 -12.19
N SER A 297 -13.49 16.25 -11.73
CA SER A 297 -12.76 15.28 -10.92
C SER A 297 -11.65 14.63 -11.72
N LYS A 298 -10.53 14.36 -11.04
CA LYS A 298 -9.39 13.66 -11.60
C LYS A 298 -9.36 12.25 -11.04
N PRO A 299 -9.48 11.21 -11.88
CA PRO A 299 -9.32 9.85 -11.43
C PRO A 299 -7.87 9.63 -10.99
N ALA A 300 -7.68 9.24 -9.73
CA ALA A 300 -6.39 8.84 -9.20
C ALA A 300 -6.26 7.32 -9.37
N LEU A 301 -5.38 6.93 -10.28
CA LEU A 301 -5.20 5.56 -10.76
C LEU A 301 -3.89 4.95 -10.24
N ASP A 302 -3.82 3.63 -10.24
CA ASP A 302 -2.69 2.87 -9.72
C ASP A 302 -1.39 3.10 -10.51
N CYS A 303 -0.27 2.82 -9.87
CA CYS A 303 1.08 3.08 -10.35
C CYS A 303 1.42 2.49 -11.74
N PRO A 304 0.90 1.32 -12.21
CA PRO A 304 1.23 0.84 -13.54
C PRO A 304 0.87 1.80 -14.70
N ILE A 305 -0.02 2.77 -14.45
CA ILE A 305 -0.37 3.76 -15.47
C ILE A 305 0.85 4.59 -15.92
N VAL A 306 1.81 4.82 -15.03
CA VAL A 306 3.00 5.63 -15.34
C VAL A 306 4.12 4.82 -15.99
N TYR A 307 4.09 3.48 -15.95
CA TYR A 307 5.18 2.64 -16.43
C TYR A 307 5.39 2.69 -17.93
N THR A 308 4.33 2.96 -18.68
CA THR A 308 4.39 3.08 -20.15
C THR A 308 5.14 4.33 -20.62
N TYR A 309 5.31 5.34 -19.76
CA TYR A 309 6.00 6.57 -20.11
C TYR A 309 7.53 6.44 -20.08
N ALA A 310 8.05 5.55 -19.23
CA ALA A 310 9.49 5.33 -19.10
C ALA A 310 9.80 3.89 -18.64
N PRO A 311 9.69 2.90 -19.54
CA PRO A 311 9.88 1.49 -19.19
C PRO A 311 11.26 1.14 -18.65
N ASN A 312 12.33 1.84 -19.04
CA ASN A 312 13.66 1.64 -18.48
C ASN A 312 13.76 2.22 -17.07
N ALA A 313 13.12 3.38 -16.82
CA ALA A 313 13.04 3.95 -15.49
C ALA A 313 12.35 3.03 -14.47
N VAL A 314 11.41 2.17 -14.91
CA VAL A 314 10.78 1.14 -14.08
C VAL A 314 11.83 0.20 -13.49
N LEU A 315 12.70 -0.36 -14.33
CA LEU A 315 13.75 -1.28 -13.87
C LEU A 315 14.82 -0.58 -13.03
N ILE A 316 15.28 0.58 -13.48
CA ILE A 316 16.28 1.38 -12.75
C ILE A 316 15.73 1.78 -11.38
N GLY A 317 14.49 2.24 -11.32
CA GLY A 317 13.83 2.64 -10.08
C GLY A 317 13.65 1.48 -9.12
N PHE A 318 13.21 0.31 -9.61
CA PHE A 318 13.12 -0.90 -8.80
C PHE A 318 14.47 -1.27 -8.20
N ILE A 319 15.50 -1.44 -9.03
CA ILE A 319 16.85 -1.84 -8.58
C ILE A 319 17.42 -0.83 -7.59
N SER A 320 17.31 0.47 -7.89
CA SER A 320 17.83 1.53 -7.03
C SER A 320 17.12 1.59 -5.69
N SER A 321 15.79 1.45 -5.66
CA SER A 321 14.99 1.39 -4.44
C SER A 321 15.34 0.15 -3.61
N PHE A 322 15.50 -1.01 -4.25
CA PHE A 322 15.87 -2.25 -3.58
C PHE A 322 17.28 -2.16 -2.95
N ILE A 323 18.24 -1.53 -3.65
CA ILE A 323 19.57 -1.24 -3.07
C ILE A 323 19.43 -0.31 -1.86
N GLY A 324 18.55 0.72 -1.92
CA GLY A 324 18.23 1.56 -0.76
C GLY A 324 17.70 0.75 0.43
N GLY A 325 16.85 -0.25 0.17
CA GLY A 325 16.38 -1.20 1.17
C GLY A 325 17.49 -2.06 1.77
N LEU A 326 18.40 -2.59 0.95
CA LEU A 326 19.55 -3.35 1.43
C LEU A 326 20.50 -2.52 2.32
N VAL A 327 20.76 -1.26 1.91
CA VAL A 327 21.56 -0.33 2.73
C VAL A 327 20.87 -0.04 4.06
N SER A 328 19.55 0.19 4.04
CA SER A 328 18.76 0.40 5.25
C SER A 328 18.79 -0.81 6.18
N MET A 329 18.65 -2.01 5.63
CA MET A 329 18.75 -3.27 6.37
C MET A 329 20.14 -3.38 7.07
N ALA A 330 21.22 -3.12 6.35
CA ALA A 330 22.57 -3.14 6.93
C ALA A 330 22.73 -2.13 8.08
N ILE A 331 22.16 -0.92 7.95
CA ILE A 331 22.16 0.09 9.01
C ILE A 331 21.36 -0.39 10.23
N MET A 332 20.20 -1.01 10.03
CA MET A 332 19.35 -1.54 11.12
C MET A 332 20.05 -2.69 11.87
N ILE A 333 20.70 -3.59 11.16
CA ILE A 333 21.52 -4.66 11.75
C ILE A 333 22.66 -4.05 12.61
N ALA A 334 23.41 -3.11 12.06
CA ALA A 334 24.50 -2.47 12.76
C ALA A 334 24.05 -1.65 14.00
N SER A 335 22.83 -1.10 13.97
CA SER A 335 22.26 -0.34 15.09
C SER A 335 21.50 -1.20 16.12
N GLY A 336 21.34 -2.50 15.90
CA GLY A 336 20.64 -3.42 16.80
C GLY A 336 19.13 -3.13 16.92
N THR A 337 18.53 -2.53 15.88
CA THR A 337 17.08 -2.25 15.85
C THR A 337 16.31 -3.41 15.20
N VAL A 338 14.98 -3.33 15.23
CA VAL A 338 14.14 -4.22 14.40
C VAL A 338 14.58 -4.09 12.94
N VAL A 339 14.83 -5.21 12.29
CA VAL A 339 15.33 -5.25 10.92
C VAL A 339 14.16 -5.35 9.94
N ILE A 340 13.95 -4.31 9.17
CA ILE A 340 13.01 -4.33 8.04
C ILE A 340 13.74 -4.88 6.82
N LEU A 341 13.28 -6.05 6.38
CA LEU A 341 13.82 -6.71 5.20
C LEU A 341 13.37 -5.99 3.92
N PRO A 342 14.19 -5.90 2.88
CA PRO A 342 13.79 -5.22 1.65
C PRO A 342 12.69 -6.04 0.94
N GLY A 343 11.43 -5.69 1.21
CA GLY A 343 10.27 -6.32 0.56
C GLY A 343 10.27 -6.03 -0.93
N VAL A 344 10.21 -7.08 -1.75
CA VAL A 344 10.31 -6.93 -3.21
C VAL A 344 9.10 -6.24 -3.80
N VAL A 345 7.90 -6.57 -3.29
CA VAL A 345 6.64 -5.97 -3.77
C VAL A 345 6.67 -4.44 -3.63
N PRO A 346 6.93 -3.86 -2.44
CA PRO A 346 6.99 -2.42 -2.31
C PRO A 346 8.16 -1.80 -3.09
N HIS A 347 9.35 -2.41 -3.08
CA HIS A 347 10.47 -1.87 -3.86
C HIS A 347 10.21 -1.93 -5.37
N PHE A 348 9.48 -2.95 -5.85
CA PHE A 348 9.08 -3.01 -7.25
C PHE A 348 8.07 -1.89 -7.59
N PHE A 349 6.92 -1.87 -6.93
CA PHE A 349 5.86 -0.92 -7.30
C PHE A 349 6.22 0.53 -6.94
N CYS A 350 6.65 0.77 -5.71
CA CYS A 350 7.01 2.12 -5.27
C CYS A 350 8.32 2.60 -5.89
N GLY A 351 9.34 1.72 -5.97
CA GLY A 351 10.63 2.07 -6.55
C GLY A 351 10.55 2.34 -8.05
N ALA A 352 9.83 1.50 -8.81
CA ALA A 352 9.58 1.71 -10.22
C ALA A 352 8.87 3.05 -10.48
N THR A 353 7.81 3.33 -9.73
CA THR A 353 7.06 4.60 -9.84
C THR A 353 7.95 5.81 -9.50
N ALA A 354 8.73 5.71 -8.42
CA ALA A 354 9.69 6.73 -8.04
C ALA A 354 10.75 6.94 -9.14
N GLY A 355 11.22 5.86 -9.78
CA GLY A 355 12.14 5.92 -10.91
C GLY A 355 11.56 6.67 -12.10
N VAL A 356 10.30 6.38 -12.48
CA VAL A 356 9.61 7.05 -13.58
C VAL A 356 9.44 8.55 -13.29
N ILE A 357 8.99 8.90 -12.08
CA ILE A 357 8.82 10.31 -11.67
C ILE A 357 10.17 11.03 -11.57
N GLY A 358 11.19 10.36 -11.03
CA GLY A 358 12.55 10.85 -10.96
C GLY A 358 13.15 11.09 -12.35
N ASN A 359 12.91 10.18 -13.30
CA ASN A 359 13.32 10.36 -14.69
C ASN A 359 12.66 11.58 -15.35
N ALA A 360 11.34 11.74 -15.16
CA ALA A 360 10.62 12.89 -15.71
C ALA A 360 11.10 14.23 -15.15
N SER A 361 11.59 14.26 -13.91
CA SER A 361 12.07 15.47 -13.23
C SER A 361 13.56 15.72 -13.36
N GLY A 362 14.40 14.67 -13.57
CA GLY A 362 15.86 14.80 -13.52
C GLY A 362 16.64 13.72 -14.28
N GLY A 363 16.02 13.03 -15.25
CA GLY A 363 16.66 12.01 -16.07
C GLY A 363 17.22 10.84 -15.26
N VAL A 364 18.29 10.22 -15.74
CA VAL A 364 18.93 9.06 -15.10
C VAL A 364 19.28 9.32 -13.64
N ARG A 365 19.83 10.49 -13.31
CA ARG A 365 20.20 10.85 -11.92
C ARG A 365 18.96 10.92 -11.03
N GLY A 366 17.89 11.56 -11.52
CA GLY A 366 16.61 11.63 -10.80
C GLY A 366 16.01 10.25 -10.56
N ALA A 367 15.98 9.38 -11.58
CA ALA A 367 15.49 8.02 -11.48
C ALA A 367 16.29 7.20 -10.47
N THR A 368 17.62 7.25 -10.51
CA THR A 368 18.50 6.42 -9.68
C THR A 368 18.52 6.90 -8.23
N ILE A 369 18.90 8.15 -8.00
CA ILE A 369 19.08 8.68 -6.64
C ILE A 369 17.73 8.90 -5.97
N GLY A 370 16.72 9.39 -6.71
CA GLY A 370 15.38 9.59 -6.19
C GLY A 370 14.72 8.28 -5.73
N ALA A 371 14.82 7.23 -6.54
CA ALA A 371 14.29 5.92 -6.17
C ALA A 371 15.12 5.25 -5.05
N PHE A 372 16.42 5.45 -4.99
CA PHE A 372 17.26 4.99 -3.88
C PHE A 372 16.82 5.61 -2.54
N LEU A 373 16.64 6.94 -2.50
CA LEU A 373 16.16 7.64 -1.32
C LEU A 373 14.74 7.22 -0.92
N GLN A 374 13.88 6.99 -1.91
CA GLN A 374 12.54 6.43 -1.69
C GLN A 374 12.64 5.03 -1.06
N GLY A 375 13.58 4.18 -1.50
CA GLY A 375 13.82 2.87 -0.93
C GLY A 375 14.27 2.93 0.55
N ILE A 376 15.13 3.88 0.89
CA ILE A 376 15.48 4.17 2.30
C ILE A 376 14.24 4.58 3.09
N LEU A 377 13.44 5.49 2.56
CA LEU A 377 12.26 6.01 3.24
C LEU A 377 11.27 4.90 3.60
N ILE A 378 10.91 4.03 2.65
CA ILE A 378 9.95 2.93 2.88
C ILE A 378 10.52 1.82 3.77
N SER A 379 11.82 1.76 3.95
CA SER A 379 12.46 0.81 4.87
C SER A 379 12.45 1.30 6.31
N PHE A 380 12.63 2.62 6.56
CA PHE A 380 12.66 3.14 7.91
C PHE A 380 11.27 3.50 8.49
N LEU A 381 10.31 3.93 7.66
CA LEU A 381 8.97 4.27 8.13
C LEU A 381 8.28 3.13 8.89
N PRO A 382 8.37 1.85 8.48
CA PRO A 382 7.79 0.74 9.22
C PRO A 382 8.29 0.59 10.65
N VAL A 383 9.56 0.90 10.93
CA VAL A 383 10.13 0.85 12.29
C VAL A 383 9.34 1.75 13.26
N PHE A 384 8.92 2.93 12.79
CA PHE A 384 8.15 3.87 13.59
C PHE A 384 6.64 3.59 13.55
N LEU A 385 6.16 2.88 12.52
CA LEU A 385 4.75 2.50 12.38
C LEU A 385 4.39 1.32 13.27
N MET A 386 5.26 0.31 13.37
CA MET A 386 4.96 -0.93 14.08
C MET A 386 4.42 -0.75 15.51
N PRO A 387 5.02 0.12 16.36
CA PRO A 387 4.49 0.36 17.71
C PRO A 387 3.06 0.93 17.72
N VAL A 388 2.67 1.66 16.68
CA VAL A 388 1.33 2.26 16.54
C VAL A 388 0.27 1.22 16.22
N LEU A 389 0.66 0.10 15.61
CA LEU A 389 -0.23 -1.00 15.23
C LEU A 389 -0.56 -1.96 16.41
N GLY A 390 0.00 -1.71 17.60
CA GLY A 390 -0.19 -2.59 18.75
C GLY A 390 0.29 -4.02 18.46
N GLY A 391 -0.46 -5.03 18.91
CA GLY A 391 -0.08 -6.44 18.72
C GLY A 391 0.06 -6.87 17.25
N LEU A 392 -0.60 -6.19 16.31
CA LEU A 392 -0.47 -6.49 14.89
C LEU A 392 0.94 -6.13 14.35
N GLY A 393 1.60 -5.10 14.88
CA GLY A 393 2.92 -4.68 14.44
C GLY A 393 4.02 -5.74 14.60
N PHE A 394 3.76 -6.78 15.39
CA PHE A 394 4.73 -7.83 15.72
C PHE A 394 4.39 -9.19 15.11
N GLN A 395 3.61 -9.24 14.03
CA GLN A 395 3.19 -10.47 13.34
C GLN A 395 4.13 -10.89 12.19
N GLY A 396 5.40 -10.47 12.21
CA GLY A 396 6.40 -10.81 11.18
C GLY A 396 6.24 -10.08 9.84
N SER A 397 5.17 -9.31 9.66
CA SER A 397 4.92 -8.44 8.50
C SER A 397 4.42 -7.07 8.95
N THR A 398 4.49 -6.08 8.04
CA THR A 398 4.02 -4.72 8.30
C THR A 398 3.61 -4.03 7.00
N PHE A 399 2.94 -2.86 7.11
CA PHE A 399 2.68 -1.99 5.96
C PHE A 399 4.00 -1.39 5.44
N SER A 400 4.09 -1.23 4.12
CA SER A 400 5.35 -0.98 3.45
C SER A 400 5.46 0.37 2.77
N ASP A 401 4.38 0.88 2.18
CA ASP A 401 4.47 2.06 1.32
C ASP A 401 4.48 3.35 2.16
N ALA A 402 5.10 4.40 1.64
CA ALA A 402 5.42 5.60 2.42
C ALA A 402 4.22 6.27 3.09
N ASP A 403 3.06 6.32 2.42
CA ASP A 403 1.89 7.01 2.96
C ASP A 403 1.19 6.21 4.06
N PHE A 404 1.33 4.87 4.10
CA PHE A 404 0.91 4.07 5.26
C PHE A 404 1.73 4.44 6.47
N GLY A 405 3.07 4.44 6.34
CA GLY A 405 3.97 4.85 7.41
C GLY A 405 3.65 6.26 7.91
N LEU A 406 3.63 7.24 6.99
CA LEU A 406 3.37 8.64 7.33
C LEU A 406 2.01 8.82 8.03
N SER A 407 0.93 8.30 7.44
CA SER A 407 -0.42 8.48 7.98
C SER A 407 -0.60 7.77 9.31
N GLY A 408 -0.06 6.54 9.44
CA GLY A 408 -0.15 5.77 10.67
C GLY A 408 0.64 6.42 11.80
N ILE A 409 1.85 6.89 11.54
CA ILE A 409 2.69 7.59 12.52
C ILE A 409 1.99 8.89 12.98
N ILE A 410 1.43 9.68 12.06
CA ILE A 410 0.68 10.90 12.42
C ILE A 410 -0.51 10.55 13.33
N LEU A 411 -1.33 9.56 12.98
CA LEU A 411 -2.45 9.13 13.83
C LEU A 411 -1.98 8.64 15.21
N GLY A 412 -0.88 7.89 15.24
CA GLY A 412 -0.26 7.44 16.48
C GLY A 412 0.24 8.58 17.36
N MET A 413 0.91 9.57 16.77
CA MET A 413 1.37 10.77 17.49
C MET A 413 0.18 11.59 18.02
N LEU A 414 -0.87 11.77 17.22
CA LEU A 414 -2.08 12.47 17.69
C LEU A 414 -2.71 11.75 18.89
N ASN A 415 -2.72 10.42 18.89
CA ASN A 415 -3.17 9.63 20.03
C ASN A 415 -2.24 9.78 21.24
N GLN A 416 -0.93 9.73 21.02
CA GLN A 416 0.07 9.81 22.10
C GLN A 416 0.02 11.17 22.81
N PHE A 417 -0.13 12.28 22.07
CA PHE A 417 -0.11 13.63 22.66
C PHE A 417 -1.48 14.11 23.12
N GLY A 418 -2.58 13.58 22.62
CA GLY A 418 -3.92 14.07 22.92
C GLY A 418 -4.97 12.98 23.12
N SER A 419 -4.59 11.72 23.23
CA SER A 419 -5.51 10.58 23.30
C SER A 419 -6.53 10.62 22.16
N GLN A 420 -7.73 10.08 22.34
CA GLN A 420 -8.80 10.14 21.34
C GLN A 420 -9.14 11.57 20.89
N ALA A 421 -9.12 12.54 21.83
CA ALA A 421 -9.37 13.95 21.49
C ALA A 421 -8.31 14.52 20.54
N GLY A 422 -7.05 14.13 20.70
CA GLY A 422 -5.96 14.52 19.80
C GLY A 422 -6.22 14.09 18.36
N ILE A 423 -6.68 12.85 18.14
CA ILE A 423 -7.04 12.34 16.81
C ILE A 423 -8.21 13.15 16.23
N VAL A 424 -9.28 13.37 17.01
CA VAL A 424 -10.44 14.13 16.54
C VAL A 424 -10.05 15.55 16.15
N ILE A 425 -9.34 16.27 17.02
CA ILE A 425 -8.88 17.63 16.76
C ILE A 425 -7.94 17.67 15.56
N GLY A 426 -7.00 16.74 15.45
CA GLY A 426 -6.07 16.66 14.33
C GLY A 426 -6.77 16.48 12.99
N LEU A 427 -7.73 15.55 12.89
CA LEU A 427 -8.50 15.33 11.67
C LEU A 427 -9.35 16.54 11.29
N VAL A 428 -10.00 17.18 12.27
CA VAL A 428 -10.79 18.41 12.05
C VAL A 428 -9.90 19.55 11.58
N LEU A 429 -8.72 19.73 12.18
CA LEU A 429 -7.78 20.78 11.76
C LEU A 429 -7.26 20.53 10.34
N ILE A 430 -6.89 19.31 9.99
CA ILE A 430 -6.46 18.98 8.61
C ILE A 430 -7.58 19.29 7.63
N LEU A 431 -8.81 18.88 7.92
CA LEU A 431 -9.96 19.16 7.08
C LEU A 431 -10.22 20.68 6.95
N ALA A 432 -10.13 21.41 8.05
CA ALA A 432 -10.29 22.86 8.06
C ALA A 432 -9.23 23.56 7.21
N VAL A 433 -7.96 23.09 7.27
CA VAL A 433 -6.89 23.59 6.40
C VAL A 433 -7.18 23.29 4.93
N MET A 434 -7.66 22.08 4.60
CA MET A 434 -8.05 21.71 3.22
C MET A 434 -9.15 22.64 2.67
N PHE A 435 -10.15 22.98 3.50
CA PHE A 435 -11.18 23.94 3.14
C PHE A 435 -10.60 25.36 3.02
N GLY A 436 -9.84 25.81 4.01
CA GLY A 436 -9.22 27.14 4.01
C GLY A 436 -8.34 27.40 2.78
N VAL A 437 -7.47 26.44 2.46
CA VAL A 437 -6.63 26.50 1.25
C VAL A 437 -7.49 26.54 -0.03
N SER A 438 -8.68 25.99 -0.02
CA SER A 438 -9.58 26.00 -1.19
C SER A 438 -10.15 27.37 -1.52
N PHE A 439 -10.19 28.30 -0.56
CA PHE A 439 -10.61 29.70 -0.79
C PHE A 439 -9.46 30.62 -1.26
N ILE A 440 -8.19 30.16 -1.15
CA ILE A 440 -7.05 30.92 -1.65
C ILE A 440 -7.06 30.85 -3.18
N LYS A 441 -7.23 32.00 -3.85
CA LYS A 441 -7.15 32.06 -5.32
C LYS A 441 -5.77 31.56 -5.77
N LYS A 442 -5.73 30.62 -6.73
CA LYS A 442 -4.48 30.33 -7.43
C LYS A 442 -3.97 31.65 -8.06
N PRO A 443 -2.68 31.97 -7.92
CA PRO A 443 -2.10 33.00 -8.77
C PRO A 443 -2.43 32.65 -10.23
N SER A 444 -2.99 33.60 -10.99
CA SER A 444 -3.21 33.40 -12.42
C SER A 444 -1.84 33.03 -13.01
N ALA A 445 -1.72 31.89 -13.67
CA ALA A 445 -0.59 31.61 -14.51
C ALA A 445 -0.52 32.77 -15.50
N LYS A 446 0.48 33.65 -15.35
CA LYS A 446 0.82 34.57 -16.43
C LYS A 446 1.22 33.67 -17.59
N GLU A 447 0.53 33.83 -18.69
CA GLU A 447 0.94 33.31 -19.99
C GLU A 447 2.38 33.74 -20.21
N GLU A 448 3.33 32.82 -20.11
CA GLU A 448 4.69 32.91 -20.66
C GLU A 448 4.81 31.90 -21.80
#